data_fd242c64c236ed9c52ede11a7d6532b7
#
_entry.id   fd242c64c236ed9c52ede11a7d6532b7
#
_cell.length_a   1.000
_cell.length_b   1.000
_cell.length_c   1.000
_cell.angle_alpha   90.00
_cell.angle_beta   90.00
_cell.angle_gamma   90.00
#
_symmetry.space_group_name_H-M   'P 1'
#
loop_
_entity.id
_entity.type
_entity.pdbx_description
1 polymer ?
#
loop_
_entity_poly.entity_id
_entity_poly.type
_entity_poly.pdbx_seq_one_letter_code
_entity_poly.pdbx_strand_id
1 'polypeptide(L)'
;IPNAGGTGYYRFELPARDWDALIAQADRLPGGEALAASDSLYASFQAGRATPVQLIASARGLARNNDSYASEAGMNSLGALARTGMLSPEGEAGYRRLVAQVNAPRLAAMGFDPRAGVYASEDPEKSDQREQVVGNLALIAKDPALRAELAKAGKAYLAGDKAALDPSWFGASFAVLIDEGGIAVAKDLADKALASQDPLFRPMALGALASSGKPDIAAWLLDGFTDPRLRKSERLDVVRTVIFTRETRELGFEWLKANFDQLTSGGGGIFSAARLPTVLAGFCSVQRSDEIAALLRPRLKGKTGALELERTVERVRSCGVLKETRGAELSAELAKIK
;
A
#
# COMPACT_ATOMS: atom_id res chain seq x y z
N ILE A 1 0.15 1.58 30.77
CA ILE A 1 0.43 2.21 29.48
C ILE A 1 0.36 3.73 29.60
N PRO A 2 1.33 4.52 29.06
CA PRO A 2 1.33 5.99 29.22
C PRO A 2 0.13 6.69 28.59
N ASN A 3 -0.42 6.18 27.50
CA ASN A 3 -1.61 6.70 26.83
C ASN A 3 -2.83 5.82 27.14
N ALA A 4 -3.22 5.76 28.40
CA ALA A 4 -4.35 4.97 28.85
C ALA A 4 -5.64 5.40 28.13
N GLY A 5 -6.42 4.42 27.64
CA GLY A 5 -7.60 4.65 26.82
C GLY A 5 -7.33 5.11 25.39
N GLY A 6 -6.07 5.35 25.01
CA GLY A 6 -5.71 5.80 23.67
C GLY A 6 -6.19 7.20 23.27
N THR A 7 -6.63 8.00 24.22
CA THR A 7 -7.29 9.30 23.98
C THR A 7 -6.33 10.49 23.83
N GLY A 8 -5.07 10.31 24.25
CA GLY A 8 -4.04 11.34 24.16
C GLY A 8 -3.45 11.44 22.76
N TYR A 9 -3.30 12.67 22.24
CA TYR A 9 -2.66 12.91 20.94
C TYR A 9 -1.15 13.12 21.11
N TYR A 10 -0.44 12.07 21.55
CA TYR A 10 1.02 12.04 21.71
C TYR A 10 1.58 10.64 21.56
N ARG A 11 2.83 10.55 21.13
CA ARG A 11 3.63 9.33 21.12
C ARG A 11 4.44 9.26 22.41
N PHE A 12 4.64 8.06 22.89
CA PHE A 12 5.46 7.80 24.06
C PHE A 12 6.62 6.87 23.72
N GLU A 13 7.62 6.86 24.59
CA GLU A 13 8.74 5.96 24.52
C GLU A 13 8.84 5.18 25.82
N LEU A 14 9.26 3.93 25.70
CA LEU A 14 9.50 3.05 26.83
C LEU A 14 10.92 2.48 26.76
N PRO A 15 11.52 2.17 27.91
CA PRO A 15 12.72 1.31 27.96
C PRO A 15 12.44 -0.04 27.27
N ALA A 16 13.46 -0.67 26.70
CA ALA A 16 13.31 -1.91 25.92
C ALA A 16 12.52 -2.99 26.67
N ARG A 17 12.84 -3.19 27.97
CA ARG A 17 12.12 -4.16 28.83
C ARG A 17 10.62 -3.89 28.92
N ASP A 18 10.23 -2.62 28.99
CA ASP A 18 8.84 -2.24 29.15
C ASP A 18 8.10 -2.34 27.82
N TRP A 19 8.79 -2.11 26.68
CA TRP A 19 8.29 -2.46 25.35
C TRP A 19 8.02 -3.95 25.23
N ASP A 20 8.95 -4.80 25.64
CA ASP A 20 8.80 -6.27 25.56
C ASP A 20 7.60 -6.75 26.40
N ALA A 21 7.42 -6.18 27.60
CA ALA A 21 6.31 -6.49 28.48
C ALA A 21 4.95 -6.05 27.89
N LEU A 22 4.90 -4.88 27.22
CA LEU A 22 3.70 -4.37 26.56
C LEU A 22 3.35 -5.21 25.32
N ILE A 23 4.35 -5.53 24.52
CA ILE A 23 4.20 -6.36 23.30
C ILE A 23 3.71 -7.77 23.65
N ALA A 24 4.17 -8.35 24.74
CA ALA A 24 3.72 -9.67 25.20
C ALA A 24 2.22 -9.72 25.53
N GLN A 25 1.56 -8.58 25.72
CA GLN A 25 0.13 -8.45 26.01
C GLN A 25 -0.65 -7.74 24.90
N ALA A 26 -0.05 -7.58 23.72
CA ALA A 26 -0.64 -6.81 22.61
C ALA A 26 -2.02 -7.31 22.16
N ASP A 27 -2.25 -8.62 22.26
CA ASP A 27 -3.52 -9.27 21.95
C ASP A 27 -4.66 -8.91 22.92
N ARG A 28 -4.34 -8.41 24.12
CA ARG A 28 -5.30 -8.10 25.20
C ARG A 28 -5.49 -6.61 25.44
N LEU A 29 -4.71 -5.77 24.79
CA LEU A 29 -4.84 -4.33 24.94
C LEU A 29 -6.20 -3.85 24.40
N PRO A 30 -6.86 -2.90 25.06
CA PRO A 30 -7.98 -2.17 24.47
C PRO A 30 -7.56 -1.54 23.14
N GLY A 31 -8.46 -1.51 22.13
CA GLY A 31 -8.13 -1.10 20.76
C GLY A 31 -7.40 0.24 20.69
N GLY A 32 -7.89 1.29 21.35
CA GLY A 32 -7.23 2.60 21.39
C GLY A 32 -5.82 2.58 21.99
N GLU A 33 -5.60 1.77 23.04
CA GLU A 33 -4.27 1.60 23.64
C GLU A 33 -3.33 0.80 22.74
N ALA A 34 -3.85 -0.23 22.08
CA ALA A 34 -3.10 -1.04 21.11
C ALA A 34 -2.62 -0.21 19.92
N LEU A 35 -3.50 0.65 19.37
CA LEU A 35 -3.16 1.59 18.30
C LEU A 35 -2.10 2.60 18.75
N ALA A 36 -2.26 3.22 19.93
CA ALA A 36 -1.30 4.17 20.47
C ALA A 36 0.07 3.51 20.73
N ALA A 37 0.09 2.27 21.22
CA ALA A 37 1.31 1.49 21.43
C ALA A 37 2.00 1.16 20.10
N SER A 38 1.25 0.72 19.10
CA SER A 38 1.77 0.41 17.76
C SER A 38 2.40 1.64 17.09
N ASP A 39 1.71 2.78 17.09
CA ASP A 39 2.21 4.04 16.51
C ASP A 39 3.46 4.54 17.26
N SER A 40 3.48 4.45 18.59
CA SER A 40 4.61 4.86 19.42
C SER A 40 5.83 3.95 19.21
N LEU A 41 5.63 2.63 19.13
CA LEU A 41 6.69 1.68 18.85
C LEU A 41 7.29 1.89 17.46
N TYR A 42 6.44 2.13 16.45
CA TYR A 42 6.89 2.43 15.10
C TYR A 42 7.73 3.71 15.06
N ALA A 43 7.28 4.78 15.74
CA ALA A 43 8.04 6.02 15.85
C ALA A 43 9.36 5.83 16.61
N SER A 44 9.37 5.01 17.66
CA SER A 44 10.59 4.65 18.40
C SER A 44 11.59 3.88 17.52
N PHE A 45 11.11 2.98 16.64
CA PHE A 45 11.96 2.33 15.64
C PHE A 45 12.54 3.33 14.63
N GLN A 46 11.73 4.25 14.11
CA GLN A 46 12.21 5.29 13.20
C GLN A 46 13.26 6.21 13.86
N ALA A 47 13.15 6.42 15.16
CA ALA A 47 14.12 7.18 15.95
C ALA A 47 15.37 6.36 16.37
N GLY A 48 15.48 5.10 15.91
CA GLY A 48 16.64 4.24 16.21
C GLY A 48 16.62 3.60 17.60
N ARG A 49 15.51 3.62 18.34
CA ARG A 49 15.42 3.19 19.74
C ARG A 49 14.75 1.82 19.91
N ALA A 50 13.66 1.55 19.21
CA ALA A 50 13.07 0.21 19.18
C ALA A 50 13.81 -0.70 18.17
N THR A 51 13.70 -2.01 18.36
CA THR A 51 14.36 -3.01 17.53
C THR A 51 13.41 -3.60 16.47
N PRO A 52 13.93 -4.15 15.35
CA PRO A 52 13.13 -4.93 14.41
C PRO A 52 12.41 -6.12 15.06
N VAL A 53 13.05 -6.77 16.03
CA VAL A 53 12.43 -7.88 16.79
C VAL A 53 11.16 -7.44 17.47
N GLN A 54 11.17 -6.26 18.12
CA GLN A 54 10.01 -5.67 18.77
C GLN A 54 8.90 -5.33 17.78
N LEU A 55 9.22 -4.76 16.60
CA LEU A 55 8.22 -4.49 15.56
C LEU A 55 7.54 -5.78 15.07
N ILE A 56 8.32 -6.82 14.78
CA ILE A 56 7.81 -8.11 14.29
C ILE A 56 6.97 -8.80 15.38
N ALA A 57 7.43 -8.77 16.62
CA ALA A 57 6.69 -9.34 17.74
C ALA A 57 5.37 -8.60 17.99
N SER A 58 5.39 -7.26 17.92
CA SER A 58 4.19 -6.43 18.01
C SER A 58 3.18 -6.74 16.89
N ALA A 59 3.64 -6.87 15.65
CA ALA A 59 2.78 -7.22 14.53
C ALA A 59 2.09 -8.58 14.73
N ARG A 60 2.82 -9.59 15.21
CA ARG A 60 2.26 -10.91 15.54
C ARG A 60 1.31 -10.88 16.73
N GLY A 61 1.63 -10.10 17.76
CA GLY A 61 0.79 -9.95 18.95
C GLY A 61 -0.53 -9.26 18.63
N LEU A 62 -0.44 -8.10 17.99
CA LEU A 62 -1.60 -7.29 17.60
C LEU A 62 -2.53 -8.03 16.63
N ALA A 63 -2.00 -8.85 15.73
CA ALA A 63 -2.82 -9.62 14.79
C ALA A 63 -3.86 -10.55 15.46
N ARG A 64 -3.71 -10.82 16.74
CA ARG A 64 -4.67 -11.59 17.57
C ARG A 64 -5.56 -10.72 18.43
N ASN A 65 -5.46 -9.39 18.32
CA ASN A 65 -6.31 -8.47 19.04
C ASN A 65 -7.76 -8.55 18.52
N ASN A 66 -8.72 -8.41 19.42
CA ASN A 66 -10.15 -8.46 19.07
C ASN A 66 -10.65 -7.19 18.36
N ASP A 67 -9.93 -6.06 18.52
CA ASP A 67 -10.24 -4.83 17.80
C ASP A 67 -9.68 -4.91 16.38
N SER A 68 -10.52 -4.65 15.38
CA SER A 68 -10.20 -4.77 13.96
C SER A 68 -9.03 -3.89 13.56
N TYR A 69 -9.05 -2.61 13.93
CA TYR A 69 -8.00 -1.65 13.58
C TYR A 69 -6.68 -1.99 14.29
N ALA A 70 -6.74 -2.36 15.57
CA ALA A 70 -5.57 -2.78 16.33
C ALA A 70 -4.92 -4.04 15.73
N SER A 71 -5.74 -4.99 15.27
CA SER A 71 -5.25 -6.25 14.68
C SER A 71 -4.41 -6.05 13.42
N GLU A 72 -4.57 -4.94 12.75
CA GLU A 72 -3.87 -4.60 11.51
C GLU A 72 -2.67 -3.66 11.73
N ALA A 73 -2.65 -2.93 12.85
CA ALA A 73 -1.73 -1.81 13.06
C ALA A 73 -0.24 -2.18 12.92
N GLY A 74 0.16 -3.30 13.51
CA GLY A 74 1.56 -3.76 13.45
C GLY A 74 1.97 -4.20 12.04
N MET A 75 1.11 -4.92 11.33
CA MET A 75 1.36 -5.34 9.94
C MET A 75 1.37 -4.14 8.98
N ASN A 76 0.50 -3.14 9.22
CA ASN A 76 0.48 -1.91 8.44
C ASN A 76 1.80 -1.12 8.60
N SER A 77 2.36 -1.07 9.80
CA SER A 77 3.67 -0.45 10.08
C SER A 77 4.81 -1.13 9.32
N LEU A 78 4.89 -2.46 9.36
CA LEU A 78 5.88 -3.23 8.60
C LEU A 78 5.64 -3.10 7.08
N GLY A 79 4.40 -3.14 6.64
CA GLY A 79 4.04 -2.93 5.23
C GLY A 79 4.41 -1.55 4.72
N ALA A 80 4.30 -0.50 5.55
CA ALA A 80 4.76 0.83 5.20
C ALA A 80 6.27 0.84 4.92
N LEU A 81 7.09 0.19 5.76
CA LEU A 81 8.53 0.05 5.53
C LEU A 81 8.85 -0.76 4.27
N ALA A 82 8.17 -1.90 4.05
CA ALA A 82 8.36 -2.73 2.86
C ALA A 82 8.06 -1.95 1.56
N ARG A 83 6.98 -1.18 1.52
CA ARG A 83 6.60 -0.37 0.34
C ARG A 83 7.59 0.73 -0.02
N THR A 84 8.44 1.16 0.90
CA THR A 84 9.50 2.16 0.60
C THR A 84 10.68 1.56 -0.16
N GLY A 85 10.79 0.22 -0.24
CA GLY A 85 11.97 -0.46 -0.76
C GLY A 85 13.13 -0.51 0.24
N MET A 86 12.83 -0.51 1.53
CA MET A 86 13.82 -0.60 2.61
C MET A 86 14.39 -2.02 2.75
N LEU A 87 13.62 -3.05 2.39
CA LEU A 87 13.99 -4.44 2.60
C LEU A 87 14.90 -4.97 1.49
N SER A 88 15.84 -5.84 1.87
CA SER A 88 16.57 -6.69 0.92
C SER A 88 15.64 -7.77 0.34
N PRO A 89 16.03 -8.46 -0.76
CA PRO A 89 15.23 -9.57 -1.31
C PRO A 89 14.91 -10.66 -0.28
N GLU A 90 15.86 -11.02 0.59
CA GLU A 90 15.67 -12.01 1.66
C GLU A 90 14.73 -11.49 2.75
N GLY A 91 14.85 -10.20 3.11
CA GLY A 91 13.94 -9.52 4.03
C GLY A 91 12.52 -9.46 3.49
N GLU A 92 12.36 -9.19 2.19
CA GLU A 92 11.04 -9.22 1.51
C GLU A 92 10.44 -10.63 1.51
N ALA A 93 11.24 -11.66 1.23
CA ALA A 93 10.78 -13.03 1.31
C ALA A 93 10.32 -13.39 2.73
N GLY A 94 11.04 -12.97 3.75
CA GLY A 94 10.65 -13.13 5.16
C GLY A 94 9.39 -12.34 5.51
N TYR A 95 9.26 -11.12 5.02
CA TYR A 95 8.04 -10.32 5.21
C TYR A 95 6.80 -11.01 4.57
N ARG A 96 6.93 -11.58 3.37
CA ARG A 96 5.84 -12.33 2.72
C ARG A 96 5.42 -13.54 3.56
N ARG A 97 6.40 -14.28 4.13
CA ARG A 97 6.11 -15.40 5.04
C ARG A 97 5.39 -14.93 6.31
N LEU A 98 5.80 -13.80 6.89
CA LEU A 98 5.11 -13.21 8.03
C LEU A 98 3.67 -12.87 7.70
N VAL A 99 3.43 -12.24 6.54
CA VAL A 99 2.07 -11.92 6.05
C VAL A 99 1.23 -13.19 5.93
N ALA A 100 1.78 -14.27 5.37
CA ALA A 100 1.10 -15.56 5.28
C ALA A 100 0.78 -16.12 6.66
N GLN A 101 1.76 -16.18 7.58
CA GLN A 101 1.57 -16.71 8.94
C GLN A 101 0.51 -15.96 9.74
N VAL A 102 0.42 -14.65 9.55
CA VAL A 102 -0.55 -13.79 10.26
C VAL A 102 -1.95 -13.92 9.66
N ASN A 103 -2.05 -13.95 8.32
CA ASN A 103 -3.35 -13.82 7.67
C ASN A 103 -4.01 -15.18 7.33
N ALA A 104 -3.25 -16.24 7.08
CA ALA A 104 -3.85 -17.54 6.71
C ALA A 104 -4.80 -18.10 7.78
N PRO A 105 -4.46 -18.09 9.10
CA PRO A 105 -5.40 -18.52 10.14
C PRO A 105 -6.66 -17.65 10.22
N ARG A 106 -6.51 -16.33 9.97
CA ARG A 106 -7.64 -15.38 9.96
C ARG A 106 -8.59 -15.69 8.81
N LEU A 107 -8.06 -15.93 7.60
CA LEU A 107 -8.89 -16.30 6.46
C LEU A 107 -9.60 -17.63 6.68
N ALA A 108 -8.91 -18.62 7.25
CA ALA A 108 -9.51 -19.91 7.58
C ALA A 108 -10.69 -19.79 8.55
N ALA A 109 -10.60 -18.87 9.52
CA ALA A 109 -11.69 -18.61 10.48
C ALA A 109 -12.86 -17.83 9.87
N MET A 110 -12.59 -16.89 8.94
CA MET A 110 -13.63 -16.07 8.30
C MET A 110 -14.27 -16.74 7.08
N GLY A 111 -13.57 -17.67 6.44
CA GLY A 111 -13.93 -18.23 5.14
C GLY A 111 -13.74 -17.25 3.98
N PHE A 112 -13.74 -17.79 2.76
CA PHE A 112 -13.70 -17.02 1.51
C PHE A 112 -14.58 -17.67 0.45
N ASP A 113 -15.39 -16.85 -0.19
CA ASP A 113 -16.16 -17.21 -1.38
C ASP A 113 -16.18 -15.96 -2.30
N PRO A 114 -15.68 -16.05 -3.54
CA PRO A 114 -15.60 -14.91 -4.42
C PRO A 114 -16.93 -14.46 -5.02
N ARG A 115 -18.00 -15.24 -4.91
CA ARG A 115 -19.28 -15.00 -5.59
C ARG A 115 -20.01 -13.77 -5.04
N ALA A 116 -20.70 -13.08 -5.93
CA ALA A 116 -21.45 -11.88 -5.60
C ALA A 116 -22.52 -12.13 -4.54
N GLY A 117 -22.60 -11.23 -3.56
CA GLY A 117 -23.64 -11.20 -2.54
C GLY A 117 -23.50 -12.22 -1.41
N VAL A 118 -22.50 -13.11 -1.42
CA VAL A 118 -22.32 -14.12 -0.35
C VAL A 118 -22.18 -13.46 1.02
N TYR A 119 -21.54 -12.31 1.09
CA TYR A 119 -21.31 -11.57 2.34
C TYR A 119 -22.19 -10.32 2.49
N ALA A 120 -23.26 -10.16 1.66
CA ALA A 120 -24.08 -8.94 1.64
C ALA A 120 -24.79 -8.60 2.96
N SER A 121 -25.01 -9.58 3.84
CA SER A 121 -25.62 -9.38 5.16
C SER A 121 -24.62 -9.41 6.30
N GLU A 122 -23.33 -9.45 6.01
CA GLU A 122 -22.29 -9.49 7.02
C GLU A 122 -22.09 -8.10 7.64
N ASP A 123 -21.55 -8.08 8.87
CA ASP A 123 -21.09 -6.85 9.51
C ASP A 123 -20.02 -6.16 8.64
N PRO A 124 -20.15 -4.86 8.34
CA PRO A 124 -19.22 -4.13 7.47
C PRO A 124 -17.76 -4.23 7.93
N GLU A 125 -17.51 -4.18 9.23
CA GLU A 125 -16.16 -4.26 9.80
C GLU A 125 -15.51 -5.62 9.54
N LYS A 126 -16.31 -6.69 9.59
CA LYS A 126 -15.85 -8.04 9.26
C LYS A 126 -15.62 -8.21 7.75
N SER A 127 -16.45 -7.57 6.91
CA SER A 127 -16.23 -7.52 5.46
C SER A 127 -14.92 -6.82 5.12
N ASP A 128 -14.66 -5.64 5.70
CA ASP A 128 -13.42 -4.89 5.52
C ASP A 128 -12.19 -5.70 5.94
N GLN A 129 -12.27 -6.39 7.10
CA GLN A 129 -11.20 -7.27 7.54
C GLN A 129 -10.93 -8.41 6.56
N ARG A 130 -12.00 -9.03 6.01
CA ARG A 130 -11.84 -10.11 5.02
C ARG A 130 -11.18 -9.59 3.75
N GLU A 131 -11.58 -8.41 3.26
CA GLU A 131 -10.96 -7.78 2.09
C GLU A 131 -9.46 -7.56 2.31
N GLN A 132 -9.06 -7.03 3.46
CA GLN A 132 -7.65 -6.84 3.80
C GLN A 132 -6.88 -8.15 3.88
N VAL A 133 -7.44 -9.15 4.54
CA VAL A 133 -6.80 -10.47 4.69
C VAL A 133 -6.64 -11.15 3.32
N VAL A 134 -7.68 -11.12 2.48
CA VAL A 134 -7.62 -11.64 1.10
C VAL A 134 -6.58 -10.87 0.27
N GLY A 135 -6.58 -9.53 0.33
CA GLY A 135 -5.58 -8.71 -0.34
C GLY A 135 -4.15 -9.02 0.08
N ASN A 136 -3.90 -9.15 1.39
CA ASN A 136 -2.59 -9.48 1.94
C ASN A 136 -2.11 -10.87 1.49
N LEU A 137 -2.98 -11.88 1.52
CA LEU A 137 -2.65 -13.24 1.10
C LEU A 137 -2.45 -13.34 -0.42
N ALA A 138 -3.34 -12.77 -1.20
CA ALA A 138 -3.27 -12.86 -2.67
C ALA A 138 -2.13 -12.04 -3.28
N LEU A 139 -1.88 -10.82 -2.77
CA LEU A 139 -1.00 -9.86 -3.42
C LEU A 139 0.39 -9.78 -2.78
N ILE A 140 0.50 -9.95 -1.46
CA ILE A 140 1.77 -9.87 -0.74
C ILE A 140 2.33 -11.26 -0.49
N ALA A 141 1.60 -12.13 0.20
CA ALA A 141 2.04 -13.51 0.48
C ALA A 141 2.06 -14.37 -0.78
N LYS A 142 1.24 -14.04 -1.78
CA LYS A 142 1.07 -14.77 -3.06
C LYS A 142 0.60 -16.21 -2.83
N ASP A 143 -0.39 -16.39 -1.96
CA ASP A 143 -0.99 -17.71 -1.71
C ASP A 143 -1.54 -18.31 -3.01
N PRO A 144 -1.04 -19.49 -3.44
CA PRO A 144 -1.37 -20.01 -4.76
C PRO A 144 -2.82 -20.48 -4.88
N ALA A 145 -3.41 -21.02 -3.80
CA ALA A 145 -4.78 -21.53 -3.82
C ALA A 145 -5.79 -20.36 -3.92
N LEU A 146 -5.63 -19.36 -3.07
CA LEU A 146 -6.47 -18.15 -3.09
C LEU A 146 -6.36 -17.40 -4.42
N ARG A 147 -5.13 -17.28 -4.96
CA ARG A 147 -4.89 -16.64 -6.28
C ARG A 147 -5.60 -17.38 -7.40
N ALA A 148 -5.53 -18.72 -7.42
CA ALA A 148 -6.21 -19.53 -8.42
C ALA A 148 -7.72 -19.35 -8.38
N GLU A 149 -8.30 -19.26 -7.18
CA GLU A 149 -9.74 -19.02 -6.98
C GLU A 149 -10.15 -17.62 -7.46
N LEU A 150 -9.40 -16.58 -7.08
CA LEU A 150 -9.61 -15.20 -7.54
C LEU A 150 -9.46 -15.07 -9.08
N ALA A 151 -8.45 -15.72 -9.65
CA ALA A 151 -8.24 -15.71 -11.10
C ALA A 151 -9.38 -16.41 -11.85
N LYS A 152 -9.86 -17.55 -11.35
CA LYS A 152 -11.01 -18.27 -11.92
C LYS A 152 -12.27 -17.42 -11.89
N ALA A 153 -12.60 -16.83 -10.74
CA ALA A 153 -13.76 -15.97 -10.58
C ALA A 153 -13.69 -14.72 -11.47
N GLY A 154 -12.52 -14.06 -11.52
CA GLY A 154 -12.30 -12.89 -12.36
C GLY A 154 -12.44 -13.19 -13.86
N LYS A 155 -11.91 -14.32 -14.34
CA LYS A 155 -12.09 -14.75 -15.73
C LYS A 155 -13.55 -14.99 -16.07
N ALA A 156 -14.29 -15.66 -15.19
CA ALA A 156 -15.73 -15.89 -15.38
C ALA A 156 -16.52 -14.56 -15.43
N TYR A 157 -16.23 -13.64 -14.50
CA TYR A 157 -16.84 -12.30 -14.49
C TYR A 157 -16.57 -11.53 -15.79
N LEU A 158 -15.33 -11.52 -16.27
CA LEU A 158 -14.94 -10.83 -17.50
C LEU A 158 -15.52 -11.49 -18.74
N ALA A 159 -15.87 -12.79 -18.68
CA ALA A 159 -16.59 -13.53 -19.73
C ALA A 159 -18.12 -13.31 -19.70
N GLY A 160 -18.65 -12.59 -18.69
CA GLY A 160 -20.06 -12.23 -18.62
C GLY A 160 -20.83 -12.80 -17.42
N ASP A 161 -20.28 -13.75 -16.69
CA ASP A 161 -20.91 -14.27 -15.45
C ASP A 161 -20.70 -13.28 -14.29
N LYS A 162 -21.63 -12.32 -14.17
CA LYS A 162 -21.54 -11.28 -13.13
C LYS A 162 -21.72 -11.79 -11.71
N ALA A 163 -22.27 -12.98 -11.51
CA ALA A 163 -22.42 -13.60 -10.21
C ALA A 163 -21.11 -14.28 -9.72
N ALA A 164 -20.16 -14.52 -10.60
CA ALA A 164 -18.93 -15.23 -10.26
C ALA A 164 -17.95 -14.43 -9.36
N LEU A 165 -18.03 -13.09 -9.37
CA LEU A 165 -17.11 -12.24 -8.60
C LEU A 165 -17.83 -11.06 -7.98
N ASP A 166 -17.79 -10.94 -6.66
CA ASP A 166 -18.27 -9.77 -5.93
C ASP A 166 -17.38 -8.56 -6.20
N PRO A 167 -17.93 -7.33 -6.30
CA PRO A 167 -17.16 -6.11 -6.47
C PRO A 167 -16.06 -5.89 -5.44
N SER A 168 -16.22 -6.35 -4.20
CA SER A 168 -15.20 -6.30 -3.13
C SER A 168 -13.89 -6.98 -3.54
N TRP A 169 -13.93 -7.95 -4.45
CA TRP A 169 -12.76 -8.71 -4.89
C TRP A 169 -12.16 -8.20 -6.21
N PHE A 170 -12.74 -7.22 -6.86
CA PHE A 170 -12.24 -6.71 -8.16
C PHE A 170 -10.76 -6.34 -8.11
N GLY A 171 -10.34 -5.59 -7.09
CA GLY A 171 -8.94 -5.17 -6.94
C GLY A 171 -7.97 -6.35 -6.88
N ALA A 172 -8.24 -7.29 -5.98
CA ALA A 172 -7.39 -8.47 -5.79
C ALA A 172 -7.41 -9.40 -7.01
N SER A 173 -8.60 -9.68 -7.55
CA SER A 173 -8.77 -10.58 -8.70
C SER A 173 -8.09 -10.02 -9.95
N PHE A 174 -8.32 -8.75 -10.29
CA PHE A 174 -7.71 -8.14 -11.48
C PHE A 174 -6.20 -8.01 -11.35
N ALA A 175 -5.69 -7.68 -10.16
CA ALA A 175 -4.25 -7.67 -9.91
C ALA A 175 -3.61 -9.05 -10.13
N VAL A 176 -4.27 -10.13 -9.67
CA VAL A 176 -3.83 -11.50 -9.92
C VAL A 176 -3.84 -11.83 -11.41
N LEU A 177 -4.93 -11.50 -12.13
CA LEU A 177 -5.02 -11.75 -13.57
C LEU A 177 -3.93 -11.03 -14.36
N ILE A 178 -3.62 -9.77 -14.00
CA ILE A 178 -2.56 -8.99 -14.64
C ILE A 178 -1.18 -9.58 -14.31
N ASP A 179 -0.96 -9.98 -13.06
CA ASP A 179 0.33 -10.56 -12.64
C ASP A 179 0.64 -11.86 -13.39
N GLU A 180 -0.38 -12.68 -13.66
CA GLU A 180 -0.25 -13.96 -14.36
C GLU A 180 -0.25 -13.83 -15.89
N GLY A 181 -1.07 -12.93 -16.44
CA GLY A 181 -1.29 -12.82 -17.89
C GLY A 181 -0.54 -11.67 -18.58
N GLY A 182 0.13 -10.80 -17.81
CA GLY A 182 0.97 -9.72 -18.32
C GLY A 182 0.22 -8.70 -19.19
N ILE A 183 0.94 -8.06 -20.11
CA ILE A 183 0.44 -6.93 -20.92
C ILE A 183 -0.78 -7.30 -21.79
N ALA A 184 -0.91 -8.53 -22.25
CA ALA A 184 -2.03 -8.95 -23.08
C ALA A 184 -3.36 -8.90 -22.29
N VAL A 185 -3.37 -9.46 -21.06
CA VAL A 185 -4.52 -9.40 -20.15
C VAL A 185 -4.77 -7.97 -19.69
N ALA A 186 -3.72 -7.18 -19.45
CA ALA A 186 -3.84 -5.79 -19.07
C ALA A 186 -4.57 -4.96 -20.14
N LYS A 187 -4.25 -5.15 -21.42
CA LYS A 187 -4.91 -4.46 -22.55
C LYS A 187 -6.37 -4.85 -22.69
N ASP A 188 -6.71 -6.14 -22.61
CA ASP A 188 -8.10 -6.62 -22.66
C ASP A 188 -8.92 -6.04 -21.50
N LEU A 189 -8.38 -6.05 -20.27
CA LEU A 189 -9.03 -5.46 -19.09
C LEU A 189 -9.23 -3.95 -19.26
N ALA A 190 -8.25 -3.24 -19.80
CA ALA A 190 -8.34 -1.80 -20.05
C ALA A 190 -9.44 -1.48 -21.06
N ASP A 191 -9.53 -2.20 -22.16
CA ASP A 191 -10.58 -1.99 -23.17
C ASP A 191 -11.97 -2.23 -22.59
N LYS A 192 -12.16 -3.27 -21.77
CA LYS A 192 -13.41 -3.51 -21.03
C LYS A 192 -13.72 -2.40 -20.03
N ALA A 193 -12.72 -1.93 -19.27
CA ALA A 193 -12.88 -0.86 -18.30
C ALA A 193 -13.25 0.46 -18.97
N LEU A 194 -12.58 0.82 -20.06
CA LEU A 194 -12.82 2.07 -20.80
C LEU A 194 -14.16 2.09 -21.52
N ALA A 195 -14.69 0.93 -21.91
CA ALA A 195 -16.03 0.78 -22.47
C ALA A 195 -17.13 0.78 -21.40
N SER A 196 -16.80 0.53 -20.12
CA SER A 196 -17.79 0.39 -19.04
C SER A 196 -18.19 1.73 -18.45
N GLN A 197 -19.47 1.83 -18.04
CA GLN A 197 -19.99 2.91 -17.20
C GLN A 197 -20.25 2.46 -15.75
N ASP A 198 -19.95 1.21 -15.42
CA ASP A 198 -20.09 0.69 -14.07
C ASP A 198 -19.14 1.44 -13.11
N PRO A 199 -19.68 2.11 -12.05
CA PRO A 199 -18.92 2.95 -11.16
C PRO A 199 -17.99 2.16 -10.24
N LEU A 200 -18.15 0.85 -10.09
CA LEU A 200 -17.30 -0.02 -9.30
C LEU A 200 -16.25 -0.70 -10.18
N PHE A 201 -16.66 -1.31 -11.29
CA PHE A 201 -15.76 -2.05 -12.16
C PHE A 201 -14.66 -1.17 -12.79
N ARG A 202 -15.07 -0.05 -13.40
CA ARG A 202 -14.15 0.82 -14.16
C ARG A 202 -13.00 1.36 -13.32
N PRO A 203 -13.22 2.02 -12.16
CA PRO A 203 -12.09 2.54 -11.37
C PRO A 203 -11.23 1.42 -10.76
N MET A 204 -11.83 0.29 -10.37
CA MET A 204 -11.07 -0.83 -9.79
C MET A 204 -10.18 -1.51 -10.85
N ALA A 205 -10.65 -1.66 -12.07
CA ALA A 205 -9.85 -2.18 -13.17
C ALA A 205 -8.69 -1.25 -13.54
N LEU A 206 -8.95 0.06 -13.70
CA LEU A 206 -7.91 1.06 -13.97
C LEU A 206 -6.89 1.14 -12.83
N GLY A 207 -7.35 1.05 -11.58
CA GLY A 207 -6.48 1.01 -10.40
C GLY A 207 -5.57 -0.22 -10.38
N ALA A 208 -6.11 -1.42 -10.68
CA ALA A 208 -5.34 -2.66 -10.75
C ALA A 208 -4.25 -2.61 -11.86
N LEU A 209 -4.58 -2.02 -13.02
CA LEU A 209 -3.63 -1.80 -14.10
C LEU A 209 -2.48 -0.88 -13.67
N ALA A 210 -2.79 0.26 -13.09
CA ALA A 210 -1.82 1.27 -12.70
C ALA A 210 -0.93 0.81 -11.53
N SER A 211 -1.45 -0.05 -10.64
CA SER A 211 -0.73 -0.60 -9.47
C SER A 211 -0.08 -1.97 -9.73
N SER A 212 -0.06 -2.44 -10.98
CA SER A 212 0.45 -3.77 -11.33
C SER A 212 1.92 -4.02 -10.98
N GLY A 213 2.71 -2.95 -10.81
CA GLY A 213 4.16 -3.05 -10.60
C GLY A 213 4.94 -3.54 -11.83
N LYS A 214 4.30 -3.67 -12.99
CA LYS A 214 4.92 -4.12 -14.24
C LYS A 214 5.39 -2.92 -15.06
N PRO A 215 6.71 -2.75 -15.32
CA PRO A 215 7.22 -1.58 -16.04
C PRO A 215 6.69 -1.44 -17.47
N ASP A 216 6.46 -2.53 -18.18
CA ASP A 216 5.88 -2.54 -19.52
C ASP A 216 4.43 -2.07 -19.55
N ILE A 217 3.62 -2.47 -18.55
CA ILE A 217 2.24 -2.02 -18.40
C ILE A 217 2.21 -0.54 -18.00
N ALA A 218 3.06 -0.13 -17.04
CA ALA A 218 3.15 1.26 -16.61
C ALA A 218 3.56 2.19 -17.77
N ALA A 219 4.56 1.81 -18.56
CA ALA A 219 4.99 2.57 -19.75
C ALA A 219 3.83 2.70 -20.76
N TRP A 220 3.16 1.59 -21.08
CA TRP A 220 2.02 1.60 -21.97
C TRP A 220 0.86 2.49 -21.47
N LEU A 221 0.55 2.47 -20.17
CA LEU A 221 -0.48 3.34 -19.58
C LEU A 221 -0.10 4.82 -19.66
N LEU A 222 1.16 5.15 -19.42
CA LEU A 222 1.67 6.51 -19.50
C LEU A 222 1.72 7.03 -20.94
N ASP A 223 2.08 6.18 -21.91
CA ASP A 223 2.01 6.51 -23.35
C ASP A 223 0.55 6.77 -23.78
N GLY A 224 -0.39 6.02 -23.21
CA GLY A 224 -1.83 6.19 -23.42
C GLY A 224 -2.49 7.31 -22.60
N PHE A 225 -1.72 8.15 -21.92
CA PHE A 225 -2.24 9.21 -21.02
C PHE A 225 -3.24 10.16 -21.70
N THR A 226 -3.13 10.39 -23.00
CA THR A 226 -4.01 11.25 -23.79
C THR A 226 -5.22 10.53 -24.40
N ASP A 227 -5.41 9.23 -24.14
CA ASP A 227 -6.55 8.47 -24.65
C ASP A 227 -7.87 9.22 -24.33
N PRO A 228 -8.70 9.56 -25.36
CA PRO A 228 -9.94 10.32 -25.16
C PRO A 228 -10.99 9.58 -24.34
N ARG A 229 -10.88 8.27 -24.22
CA ARG A 229 -11.77 7.45 -23.38
C ARG A 229 -11.52 7.62 -21.88
N LEU A 230 -10.31 8.07 -21.48
CA LEU A 230 -9.96 8.36 -20.10
C LEU A 230 -10.53 9.72 -19.67
N ARG A 231 -11.23 9.75 -18.54
CA ARG A 231 -11.64 10.99 -17.88
C ARG A 231 -10.41 11.71 -17.32
N LYS A 232 -10.51 13.03 -17.16
CA LYS A 232 -9.38 13.82 -16.64
C LYS A 232 -8.88 13.32 -15.27
N SER A 233 -9.79 12.98 -14.36
CA SER A 233 -9.44 12.42 -13.05
C SER A 233 -8.74 11.06 -13.16
N GLU A 234 -9.22 10.17 -14.04
CA GLU A 234 -8.64 8.85 -14.25
C GLU A 234 -7.21 8.92 -14.78
N ARG A 235 -6.93 9.84 -15.72
CA ARG A 235 -5.56 10.10 -16.20
C ARG A 235 -4.60 10.44 -15.06
N LEU A 236 -5.05 11.33 -14.18
CA LEU A 236 -4.26 11.77 -13.04
C LEU A 236 -4.08 10.65 -12.01
N ASP A 237 -5.11 9.85 -11.77
CA ASP A 237 -5.04 8.71 -10.85
C ASP A 237 -4.11 7.61 -11.38
N VAL A 238 -4.07 7.35 -12.69
CA VAL A 238 -3.12 6.43 -13.31
C VAL A 238 -1.68 6.90 -13.05
N VAL A 239 -1.36 8.16 -13.38
CA VAL A 239 0.00 8.70 -13.17
C VAL A 239 0.40 8.64 -11.71
N ARG A 240 -0.50 9.06 -10.81
CA ARG A 240 -0.28 9.02 -9.37
C ARG A 240 0.01 7.59 -8.91
N THR A 241 -0.81 6.62 -9.32
CA THR A 241 -0.68 5.23 -8.89
C THR A 241 0.61 4.60 -9.40
N VAL A 242 0.99 4.84 -10.65
CA VAL A 242 2.27 4.39 -11.20
C VAL A 242 3.46 4.92 -10.38
N ILE A 243 3.43 6.20 -9.96
CA ILE A 243 4.49 6.79 -9.12
C ILE A 243 4.45 6.25 -7.68
N PHE A 244 3.27 5.97 -7.13
CA PHE A 244 3.15 5.38 -5.79
C PHE A 244 3.59 3.91 -5.74
N THR A 245 3.44 3.19 -6.84
CA THR A 245 3.83 1.79 -6.95
C THR A 245 5.36 1.68 -6.99
N ARG A 246 5.94 0.95 -6.05
CA ARG A 246 7.38 0.89 -5.84
C ARG A 246 8.16 0.50 -7.10
N GLU A 247 7.71 -0.54 -7.79
CA GLU A 247 8.36 -1.15 -8.94
C GLU A 247 8.35 -0.25 -10.20
N THR A 248 7.41 0.68 -10.26
CA THR A 248 7.22 1.59 -11.40
C THR A 248 7.47 3.06 -11.06
N ARG A 249 7.80 3.35 -9.81
CA ARG A 249 7.98 4.70 -9.26
C ARG A 249 9.01 5.52 -10.03
N GLU A 250 10.16 4.94 -10.31
CA GLU A 250 11.23 5.62 -11.05
C GLU A 250 10.81 5.95 -12.47
N LEU A 251 10.19 4.99 -13.16
CA LEU A 251 9.63 5.21 -14.51
C LEU A 251 8.59 6.35 -14.49
N GLY A 252 7.67 6.32 -13.53
CA GLY A 252 6.66 7.36 -13.37
C GLY A 252 7.25 8.73 -13.06
N PHE A 253 8.34 8.80 -12.28
CA PHE A 253 9.02 10.06 -11.97
C PHE A 253 9.73 10.65 -13.18
N GLU A 254 10.42 9.83 -13.97
CA GLU A 254 11.06 10.27 -15.21
C GLU A 254 10.01 10.80 -16.22
N TRP A 255 8.90 10.06 -16.35
CA TRP A 255 7.77 10.48 -17.18
C TRP A 255 7.17 11.81 -16.67
N LEU A 256 6.99 11.95 -15.35
CA LEU A 256 6.52 13.20 -14.72
C LEU A 256 7.42 14.40 -15.04
N LYS A 257 8.74 14.23 -15.00
CA LYS A 257 9.69 15.28 -15.35
C LYS A 257 9.52 15.76 -16.79
N ALA A 258 9.37 14.81 -17.71
CA ALA A 258 9.21 15.09 -19.14
C ALA A 258 7.86 15.74 -19.48
N ASN A 259 6.80 15.45 -18.70
CA ASN A 259 5.43 15.89 -18.98
C ASN A 259 4.90 16.91 -17.95
N PHE A 260 5.78 17.53 -17.17
CA PHE A 260 5.43 18.39 -16.04
C PHE A 260 4.48 19.53 -16.44
N ASP A 261 4.82 20.27 -17.50
CA ASP A 261 4.06 21.44 -17.94
C ASP A 261 2.66 21.04 -18.44
N GLN A 262 2.55 19.93 -19.14
CA GLN A 262 1.27 19.37 -19.59
C GLN A 262 0.36 18.99 -18.41
N LEU A 263 0.91 18.40 -17.35
CA LEU A 263 0.17 18.01 -16.16
C LEU A 263 -0.30 19.19 -15.33
N THR A 264 0.47 20.29 -15.31
CA THR A 264 0.19 21.45 -14.47
C THR A 264 -0.60 22.56 -15.18
N SER A 265 -0.63 22.57 -16.52
CA SER A 265 -1.31 23.61 -17.31
C SER A 265 -2.84 23.60 -17.21
N GLY A 266 -3.45 22.52 -16.75
CA GLY A 266 -4.90 22.30 -16.76
C GLY A 266 -5.69 22.80 -15.55
N GLY A 267 -5.14 23.65 -14.69
CA GLY A 267 -5.77 24.35 -13.55
C GLY A 267 -6.80 23.53 -12.75
N GLY A 268 -6.43 23.07 -11.58
CA GLY A 268 -7.33 22.43 -10.61
C GLY A 268 -7.42 20.89 -10.74
N GLY A 269 -7.01 20.21 -9.70
CA GLY A 269 -7.03 18.74 -9.59
C GLY A 269 -5.90 18.25 -8.67
N ILE A 270 -5.69 16.94 -8.61
CA ILE A 270 -4.66 16.30 -7.77
C ILE A 270 -3.26 16.81 -8.11
N PHE A 271 -3.03 17.19 -9.36
CA PHE A 271 -1.79 17.84 -9.83
C PHE A 271 -1.85 19.37 -9.86
N SER A 272 -2.77 19.99 -9.10
CA SER A 272 -2.51 21.40 -8.78
C SER A 272 -1.11 21.47 -8.19
N ALA A 273 -0.36 22.51 -8.54
CA ALA A 273 1.01 22.72 -8.06
C ALA A 273 1.12 22.51 -6.53
N ALA A 274 0.04 22.76 -5.78
CA ALA A 274 -0.05 22.57 -4.34
C ALA A 274 0.05 21.09 -3.88
N ARG A 275 -0.49 20.16 -4.65
CA ARG A 275 -0.57 18.72 -4.24
C ARG A 275 0.46 17.83 -4.92
N LEU A 276 1.12 18.31 -5.95
CA LEU A 276 2.13 17.55 -6.68
C LEU A 276 3.25 16.99 -5.77
N PRO A 277 3.76 17.71 -4.76
CA PRO A 277 4.78 17.16 -3.87
C PRO A 277 4.35 15.87 -3.20
N THR A 278 3.08 15.73 -2.78
CA THR A 278 2.59 14.55 -2.06
C THR A 278 2.66 13.27 -2.90
N VAL A 279 2.57 13.38 -4.22
CA VAL A 279 2.69 12.25 -5.15
C VAL A 279 4.09 11.62 -5.08
N LEU A 280 5.09 12.41 -4.73
CA LEU A 280 6.49 11.99 -4.63
C LEU A 280 6.90 11.53 -3.21
N ALA A 281 5.99 11.56 -2.25
CA ALA A 281 6.26 11.21 -0.84
C ALA A 281 6.59 9.72 -0.62
N GLY A 282 6.38 8.86 -1.63
CA GLY A 282 6.68 7.43 -1.58
C GLY A 282 8.15 7.08 -1.80
N PHE A 283 8.99 8.01 -2.25
CA PHE A 283 10.43 7.79 -2.38
C PHE A 283 11.11 7.64 -1.01
N CYS A 284 12.24 6.92 -0.98
CA CYS A 284 13.03 6.66 0.23
C CYS A 284 14.53 6.71 -0.10
N SER A 285 15.04 7.91 -0.36
CA SER A 285 16.44 8.15 -0.75
C SER A 285 16.82 9.60 -0.50
N VAL A 286 18.00 9.83 0.08
CA VAL A 286 18.55 11.17 0.27
C VAL A 286 18.77 11.86 -1.07
N GLN A 287 19.40 11.16 -2.03
CA GLN A 287 19.61 11.69 -3.38
C GLN A 287 18.28 12.08 -4.05
N ARG A 288 17.26 11.22 -3.99
CA ARG A 288 15.96 11.49 -4.61
C ARG A 288 15.26 12.68 -3.95
N SER A 289 15.44 12.89 -2.64
CA SER A 289 14.94 14.10 -1.97
C SER A 289 15.52 15.39 -2.56
N ASP A 290 16.82 15.39 -2.88
CA ASP A 290 17.49 16.54 -3.47
C ASP A 290 17.03 16.80 -4.92
N GLU A 291 16.83 15.73 -5.71
CA GLU A 291 16.29 15.83 -7.07
C GLU A 291 14.86 16.38 -7.08
N ILE A 292 13.99 15.91 -6.18
CA ILE A 292 12.62 16.42 -6.01
C ILE A 292 12.65 17.91 -5.64
N ALA A 293 13.50 18.28 -4.71
CA ALA A 293 13.68 19.67 -4.31
C ALA A 293 14.16 20.54 -5.47
N ALA A 294 15.16 20.11 -6.22
CA ALA A 294 15.68 20.82 -7.38
C ALA A 294 14.63 20.99 -8.49
N LEU A 295 13.80 19.96 -8.72
CA LEU A 295 12.72 20.00 -9.70
C LEU A 295 11.62 20.98 -9.32
N LEU A 296 11.15 20.95 -8.06
CA LEU A 296 9.90 21.59 -7.68
C LEU A 296 10.09 22.97 -7.01
N ARG A 297 11.18 23.23 -6.29
CA ARG A 297 11.38 24.53 -5.62
C ARG A 297 11.28 25.74 -6.56
N PRO A 298 11.94 25.75 -7.73
CA PRO A 298 11.81 26.90 -8.66
C PRO A 298 10.37 27.08 -9.15
N ARG A 299 9.63 25.97 -9.32
CA ARG A 299 8.27 25.96 -9.87
C ARG A 299 7.19 26.33 -8.85
N LEU A 300 7.47 26.14 -7.55
CA LEU A 300 6.55 26.42 -6.44
C LEU A 300 6.93 27.65 -5.61
N LYS A 301 8.01 28.35 -5.95
CA LYS A 301 8.44 29.56 -5.22
C LYS A 301 7.32 30.60 -5.19
N GLY A 302 6.93 30.99 -3.96
CA GLY A 302 5.86 31.98 -3.75
C GLY A 302 4.45 31.48 -4.10
N LYS A 303 4.25 30.18 -4.35
CA LYS A 303 2.97 29.58 -4.69
C LYS A 303 2.47 28.66 -3.58
N THR A 304 1.19 28.35 -3.62
CA THR A 304 0.58 27.30 -2.79
C THR A 304 1.29 25.97 -3.04
N GLY A 305 1.63 25.24 -1.97
CA GLY A 305 2.33 23.95 -2.06
C GLY A 305 3.82 23.98 -1.70
N ALA A 306 4.42 25.15 -1.49
CA ALA A 306 5.81 25.26 -1.08
C ALA A 306 6.08 24.56 0.27
N LEU A 307 5.18 24.73 1.26
CA LEU A 307 5.29 24.04 2.55
C LEU A 307 5.17 22.53 2.41
N GLU A 308 4.24 22.06 1.57
CA GLU A 308 4.05 20.62 1.33
C GLU A 308 5.25 20.00 0.61
N LEU A 309 5.93 20.79 -0.25
CA LEU A 309 7.19 20.37 -0.85
C LEU A 309 8.27 20.11 0.22
N GLU A 310 8.48 21.07 1.13
CA GLU A 310 9.51 20.91 2.17
C GLU A 310 9.20 19.71 3.09
N ARG A 311 7.93 19.50 3.45
CA ARG A 311 7.50 18.31 4.19
C ARG A 311 7.76 17.00 3.43
N THR A 312 7.51 17.00 2.13
CA THR A 312 7.76 15.83 1.27
C THR A 312 9.25 15.55 1.14
N VAL A 313 10.06 16.58 0.87
CA VAL A 313 11.52 16.46 0.77
C VAL A 313 12.10 15.91 2.07
N GLU A 314 11.68 16.44 3.22
CA GLU A 314 12.14 15.97 4.53
C GLU A 314 11.72 14.51 4.78
N ARG A 315 10.47 14.15 4.46
CA ARG A 315 9.97 12.76 4.59
C ARG A 315 10.80 11.78 3.75
N VAL A 316 11.04 12.11 2.48
CA VAL A 316 11.81 11.28 1.56
C VAL A 316 13.25 11.13 2.04
N ARG A 317 13.86 12.23 2.52
CA ARG A 317 15.21 12.24 3.06
C ARG A 317 15.30 11.41 4.34
N SER A 318 14.41 11.62 5.29
CA SER A 318 14.37 10.88 6.57
C SER A 318 14.16 9.39 6.34
N CYS A 319 13.31 9.01 5.38
CA CYS A 319 13.16 7.62 4.96
C CYS A 319 14.48 7.06 4.38
N GLY A 320 15.19 7.82 3.53
CA GLY A 320 16.49 7.42 2.98
C GLY A 320 17.52 7.15 4.07
N VAL A 321 17.64 8.06 5.03
CA VAL A 321 18.53 7.88 6.20
C VAL A 321 18.13 6.64 7.02
N LEU A 322 16.85 6.44 7.27
CA LEU A 322 16.34 5.27 7.99
C LEU A 322 16.69 3.98 7.24
N LYS A 323 16.52 3.97 5.91
CA LYS A 323 16.90 2.82 5.06
C LYS A 323 18.38 2.50 5.17
N GLU A 324 19.25 3.50 5.10
CA GLU A 324 20.71 3.34 5.20
C GLU A 324 21.15 2.85 6.58
N THR A 325 20.49 3.32 7.64
CA THR A 325 20.89 3.02 9.02
C THR A 325 20.24 1.77 9.60
N ARG A 326 19.01 1.43 9.20
CA ARG A 326 18.20 0.37 9.81
C ARG A 326 17.67 -0.68 8.83
N GLY A 327 17.78 -0.46 7.52
CA GLY A 327 17.24 -1.36 6.50
C GLY A 327 17.86 -2.75 6.54
N ALA A 328 19.19 -2.84 6.71
CA ALA A 328 19.89 -4.10 6.81
C ALA A 328 19.50 -4.92 8.05
N GLU A 329 19.38 -4.28 9.20
CA GLU A 329 18.96 -4.90 10.46
C GLU A 329 17.54 -5.46 10.37
N LEU A 330 16.60 -4.65 9.86
CA LEU A 330 15.21 -5.09 9.66
C LEU A 330 15.11 -6.26 8.68
N SER A 331 15.86 -6.19 7.57
CA SER A 331 15.92 -7.26 6.59
C SER A 331 16.45 -8.56 7.16
N ALA A 332 17.53 -8.48 7.95
CA ALA A 332 18.13 -9.65 8.59
C ALA A 332 17.17 -10.34 9.57
N GLU A 333 16.41 -9.58 10.36
CA GLU A 333 15.42 -10.14 11.28
C GLU A 333 14.22 -10.77 10.53
N LEU A 334 13.71 -10.10 9.50
CA LEU A 334 12.63 -10.66 8.67
C LEU A 334 13.09 -11.94 7.95
N ALA A 335 14.32 -11.99 7.44
CA ALA A 335 14.85 -13.16 6.74
C ALA A 335 14.88 -14.44 7.60
N LYS A 336 14.94 -14.33 8.94
CA LYS A 336 14.88 -15.47 9.87
C LYS A 336 13.51 -16.13 9.95
N ILE A 337 12.45 -15.49 9.46
CA ILE A 337 11.10 -16.03 9.47
C ILE A 337 11.02 -17.18 8.45
N LYS A 338 10.68 -18.37 8.96
CA LYS A 338 10.58 -19.62 8.18
C LYS A 338 9.17 -19.82 7.63
#